data_e86a24bf651dba41a5306b0e47c8f4b0
#
_entry.id   e86a24bf651dba41a5306b0e47c8f4b0
#
_cell.length_a   1.000
_cell.length_b   1.000
_cell.length_c   1.000
_cell.angle_alpha   90.00
_cell.angle_beta   90.00
_cell.angle_gamma   90.00
#
_symmetry.space_group_name_H-M   'P 1'
#
loop_
_entity.id
_entity.type
_entity.pdbx_description
1 polymer ?
#
loop_
_entity_poly.entity_id
_entity_poly.type
_entity_poly.pdbx_seq_one_letter_code
_entity_poly.pdbx_strand_id
1 'polypeptide(L)'
;MTTQTFTKTAAPDWLLAFWKEIDDKTFGKGFDCFTQDAICNLGVADWHGRDAIRENLRAFIDTGFTAHHDVVEYWDGGALKVFRGVVTMTPDDKSQPVARPTMTHFFYLDKADPTKVSHWYGAVGPVAFG
;
A
#
# COMPACT_ATOMS: atom_id res chain seq x y z
N MET A 1 -24.08 -9.72 -17.62
CA MET A 1 -22.72 -9.23 -17.38
C MET A 1 -22.74 -8.16 -16.30
N THR A 2 -21.85 -8.27 -15.33
CA THR A 2 -21.76 -7.29 -14.24
C THR A 2 -20.68 -6.25 -14.58
N THR A 3 -21.02 -4.98 -14.48
CA THR A 3 -20.06 -3.90 -14.70
C THR A 3 -19.46 -3.49 -13.36
N GLN A 4 -18.13 -3.52 -13.27
CA GLN A 4 -17.40 -3.01 -12.11
C GLN A 4 -17.50 -1.48 -12.08
N THR A 5 -18.01 -0.95 -10.98
CA THR A 5 -18.14 0.50 -10.80
C THR A 5 -17.19 0.96 -9.70
N PHE A 6 -16.39 1.97 -10.00
CA PHE A 6 -15.50 2.59 -9.02
C PHE A 6 -16.01 3.97 -8.64
N THR A 7 -16.04 4.25 -7.35
CA THR A 7 -16.42 5.55 -6.82
C THR A 7 -15.20 6.20 -6.16
N LYS A 8 -14.86 7.40 -6.58
CA LYS A 8 -13.79 8.17 -5.95
C LYS A 8 -14.27 8.70 -4.61
N THR A 9 -13.58 8.34 -3.55
CA THR A 9 -13.94 8.72 -2.17
C THR A 9 -12.71 9.15 -1.39
N ALA A 10 -12.92 9.60 -0.17
CA ALA A 10 -11.82 9.80 0.77
C ALA A 10 -11.23 8.44 1.16
N ALA A 11 -9.92 8.39 1.40
CA ALA A 11 -9.27 7.18 1.85
C ALA A 11 -9.82 6.75 3.22
N PRO A 12 -10.09 5.45 3.41
CA PRO A 12 -10.60 4.96 4.69
C PRO A 12 -9.52 4.95 5.78
N ASP A 13 -9.96 4.98 7.02
CA ASP A 13 -9.06 5.04 8.18
C ASP A 13 -8.08 3.87 8.22
N TRP A 14 -8.51 2.66 7.84
CA TRP A 14 -7.63 1.50 7.87
C TRP A 14 -6.44 1.65 6.91
N LEU A 15 -6.66 2.28 5.77
CA LEU A 15 -5.59 2.51 4.78
C LEU A 15 -4.62 3.57 5.28
N LEU A 16 -5.14 4.65 5.85
CA LEU A 16 -4.30 5.71 6.42
C LEU A 16 -3.46 5.19 7.58
N ALA A 17 -4.06 4.36 8.45
CA ALA A 17 -3.35 3.74 9.56
C ALA A 17 -2.25 2.79 9.07
N PHE A 18 -2.53 2.02 8.03
CA PHE A 18 -1.57 1.11 7.42
C PHE A 18 -0.35 1.87 6.88
N TRP A 19 -0.57 2.92 6.08
CA TRP A 19 0.53 3.72 5.53
C TRP A 19 1.30 4.46 6.61
N LYS A 20 0.61 4.94 7.65
CA LYS A 20 1.28 5.61 8.77
C LYS A 20 2.27 4.68 9.46
N GLU A 21 1.93 3.42 9.65
CA GLU A 21 2.84 2.45 10.26
C GLU A 21 4.08 2.19 9.42
N ILE A 22 3.94 2.19 8.10
CA ILE A 22 5.08 2.06 7.19
C ILE A 22 5.94 3.32 7.27
N ASP A 23 5.34 4.50 7.23
CA ASP A 23 6.05 5.77 7.27
C ASP A 23 6.78 5.97 8.59
N ASP A 24 6.15 5.57 9.71
CA ASP A 24 6.74 5.65 11.05
C ASP A 24 7.67 4.47 11.36
N LYS A 25 7.74 3.47 10.49
CA LYS A 25 8.54 2.24 10.66
C LYS A 25 8.16 1.46 11.92
N THR A 26 6.88 1.46 12.28
CA THR A 26 6.37 0.75 13.46
C THR A 26 5.88 -0.66 13.14
N PHE A 27 5.30 -0.87 11.96
CA PHE A 27 4.87 -2.17 11.44
C PHE A 27 3.99 -2.97 12.42
N GLY A 28 3.07 -2.29 13.09
CA GLY A 28 2.22 -2.86 14.13
C GLY A 28 0.82 -3.21 13.65
N LYS A 29 -0.19 -2.74 14.40
CA LYS A 29 -1.60 -3.11 14.23
C LYS A 29 -2.20 -2.69 12.89
N GLY A 30 -1.63 -1.72 12.20
CA GLY A 30 -2.08 -1.34 10.86
C GLY A 30 -2.03 -2.50 9.88
N PHE A 31 -1.21 -3.52 10.13
CA PHE A 31 -1.13 -4.72 9.31
C PHE A 31 -2.24 -5.73 9.60
N ASP A 32 -3.06 -5.49 10.61
CA ASP A 32 -4.24 -6.32 10.89
C ASP A 32 -5.32 -6.18 9.81
N CYS A 33 -5.17 -5.24 8.89
CA CYS A 33 -6.03 -5.14 7.71
C CYS A 33 -5.89 -6.34 6.77
N PHE A 34 -4.81 -7.14 6.88
CA PHE A 34 -4.57 -8.31 6.05
C PHE A 34 -5.10 -9.59 6.70
N THR A 35 -5.54 -10.56 5.86
CA THR A 35 -5.73 -11.93 6.34
C THR A 35 -4.37 -12.54 6.67
N GLN A 36 -4.37 -13.61 7.48
CA GLN A 36 -3.12 -14.29 7.83
C GLN A 36 -2.41 -14.89 6.63
N ASP A 37 -3.16 -15.32 5.61
CA ASP A 37 -2.64 -15.93 4.39
C ASP A 37 -2.60 -14.96 3.21
N ALA A 38 -2.67 -13.66 3.47
CA ALA A 38 -2.64 -12.63 2.43
C ALA A 38 -1.39 -12.74 1.56
N ILE A 39 -1.54 -12.35 0.29
CA ILE A 39 -0.45 -12.35 -0.68
C ILE A 39 -0.18 -10.91 -1.10
N CYS A 40 1.10 -10.55 -1.19
CA CYS A 40 1.54 -9.23 -1.63
C CYS A 40 2.59 -9.38 -2.72
N ASN A 41 2.46 -8.55 -3.78
CA ASN A 41 3.52 -8.40 -4.77
C ASN A 41 3.64 -6.91 -5.13
N LEU A 42 4.81 -6.35 -4.86
CA LEU A 42 5.14 -4.95 -5.17
C LEU A 42 6.12 -4.85 -6.35
N GLY A 43 6.14 -5.87 -7.20
CA GLY A 43 6.98 -5.91 -8.39
C GLY A 43 8.31 -6.63 -8.23
N VAL A 44 8.58 -7.20 -7.05
CA VAL A 44 9.84 -7.88 -6.74
C VAL A 44 9.65 -9.39 -6.61
N ALA A 45 8.69 -9.80 -5.78
CA ALA A 45 8.41 -11.21 -5.49
C ALA A 45 7.03 -11.31 -4.86
N ASP A 46 6.48 -12.53 -4.85
CA ASP A 46 5.27 -12.82 -4.07
C ASP A 46 5.66 -13.07 -2.61
N TRP A 47 5.05 -12.33 -1.71
CA TRP A 47 5.19 -12.53 -0.27
C TRP A 47 3.91 -13.19 0.25
N HIS A 48 4.04 -14.36 0.85
CA HIS A 48 2.92 -15.17 1.30
C HIS A 48 2.76 -15.09 2.82
N GLY A 49 1.60 -14.59 3.25
CA GLY A 49 1.25 -14.45 4.65
C GLY A 49 1.53 -13.08 5.22
N ARG A 50 0.67 -12.66 6.15
CA ARG A 50 0.75 -11.33 6.78
C ARG A 50 2.11 -11.08 7.44
N ASP A 51 2.65 -12.09 8.13
CA ASP A 51 3.94 -11.92 8.81
C ASP A 51 5.09 -11.77 7.81
N ALA A 52 5.06 -12.53 6.71
CA ALA A 52 6.05 -12.39 5.64
C ALA A 52 5.95 -11.03 4.95
N ILE A 53 4.74 -10.53 4.72
CA ILE A 53 4.52 -9.21 4.16
C ILE A 53 5.15 -8.15 5.08
N ARG A 54 4.87 -8.23 6.37
CA ARG A 54 5.41 -7.29 7.36
C ARG A 54 6.93 -7.30 7.38
N GLU A 55 7.55 -8.48 7.46
CA GLU A 55 9.00 -8.60 7.58
C GLU A 55 9.73 -8.21 6.29
N ASN A 56 9.21 -8.62 5.13
CA ASN A 56 9.82 -8.25 3.85
C ASN A 56 9.68 -6.74 3.58
N LEU A 57 8.54 -6.16 3.91
CA LEU A 57 8.33 -4.73 3.74
C LEU A 57 9.22 -3.93 4.69
N ARG A 58 9.35 -4.40 5.94
CA ARG A 58 10.27 -3.78 6.90
C ARG A 58 11.70 -3.76 6.35
N ALA A 59 12.18 -4.90 5.86
CA ALA A 59 13.52 -4.99 5.29
C ALA A 59 13.70 -4.08 4.07
N PHE A 60 12.65 -3.91 3.26
CA PHE A 60 12.67 -3.04 2.09
C PHE A 60 12.67 -1.56 2.48
N ILE A 61 11.85 -1.18 3.45
CA ILE A 61 11.68 0.22 3.88
C ILE A 61 12.86 0.69 4.75
N ASP A 62 13.41 -0.19 5.59
CA ASP A 62 14.48 0.18 6.51
C ASP A 62 15.86 0.04 5.84
N THR A 63 16.06 0.77 4.74
CA THR A 63 17.28 0.69 3.92
C THR A 63 17.96 2.04 3.73
N GLY A 64 17.89 2.93 4.72
CA GLY A 64 18.61 4.19 4.69
C GLY A 64 17.81 5.36 4.12
N PHE A 65 16.48 5.30 4.21
CA PHE A 65 15.61 6.40 3.83
C PHE A 65 14.35 6.45 4.69
N THR A 66 13.69 7.61 4.69
CA THR A 66 12.38 7.80 5.29
C THR A 66 11.36 7.94 4.17
N ALA A 67 10.25 7.23 4.28
CA ALA A 67 9.16 7.31 3.31
C ALA A 67 7.97 8.04 3.91
N HIS A 68 7.28 8.82 3.07
CA HIS A 68 6.00 9.41 3.42
C HIS A 68 5.04 9.19 2.26
N HIS A 69 3.93 8.50 2.54
CA HIS A 69 2.93 8.16 1.54
C HIS A 69 1.79 9.16 1.57
N ASP A 70 1.60 9.88 0.45
CA ASP A 70 0.46 10.78 0.28
C ASP A 70 -0.60 10.11 -0.59
N VAL A 71 -1.80 9.97 -0.06
CA VAL A 71 -2.94 9.48 -0.82
C VAL A 71 -3.49 10.64 -1.65
N VAL A 72 -3.34 10.57 -2.97
CA VAL A 72 -3.87 11.58 -3.88
C VAL A 72 -5.29 11.21 -4.31
N GLU A 73 -5.49 9.93 -4.65
CA GLU A 73 -6.79 9.42 -5.07
C GLU A 73 -7.05 8.08 -4.42
N TYR A 74 -8.30 7.85 -4.04
CA TYR A 74 -8.77 6.55 -3.58
C TYR A 74 -10.08 6.21 -4.26
N TRP A 75 -10.14 4.98 -4.79
CA TRP A 75 -11.28 4.51 -5.57
C TRP A 75 -11.85 3.24 -4.94
N ASP A 76 -13.14 3.29 -4.62
CA ASP A 76 -13.87 2.17 -4.06
C ASP A 76 -14.58 1.42 -5.18
N GLY A 77 -14.14 0.21 -5.47
CA GLY A 77 -14.74 -0.70 -6.44
C GLY A 77 -15.44 -1.89 -5.78
N GLY A 78 -15.84 -1.77 -4.51
CA GLY A 78 -16.42 -2.88 -3.77
C GLY A 78 -15.34 -3.83 -3.27
N ALA A 79 -15.21 -5.00 -3.91
CA ALA A 79 -14.20 -5.99 -3.52
C ALA A 79 -12.76 -5.56 -3.87
N LEU A 80 -12.59 -4.56 -4.72
CA LEU A 80 -11.30 -4.02 -5.11
C LEU A 80 -11.22 -2.55 -4.72
N LYS A 81 -10.19 -2.20 -3.95
CA LYS A 81 -9.89 -0.82 -3.58
C LYS A 81 -8.61 -0.40 -4.29
N VAL A 82 -8.60 0.81 -4.85
CA VAL A 82 -7.44 1.34 -5.57
C VAL A 82 -6.97 2.61 -4.89
N PHE A 83 -5.70 2.63 -4.53
CA PHE A 83 -5.01 3.81 -4.00
C PHE A 83 -4.02 4.29 -5.04
N ARG A 84 -4.04 5.59 -5.32
CA ARG A 84 -3.08 6.23 -6.18
C ARG A 84 -2.46 7.41 -5.44
N GLY A 85 -1.15 7.51 -5.47
CA GLY A 85 -0.50 8.52 -4.68
C GLY A 85 0.95 8.77 -5.03
N VAL A 86 1.61 9.48 -4.12
CA VAL A 86 3.02 9.85 -4.21
C VAL A 86 3.70 9.38 -2.94
N VAL A 87 4.85 8.73 -3.07
CA VAL A 87 5.72 8.49 -1.93
C VAL A 87 6.89 9.46 -1.99
N THR A 88 7.11 10.20 -0.89
CA THR A 88 8.30 11.04 -0.74
C THR A 88 9.35 10.21 -0.02
N MET A 89 10.46 9.95 -0.71
CA MET A 89 11.57 9.16 -0.18
C MET A 89 12.72 10.10 0.12
N THR A 90 12.99 10.30 1.40
CA THR A 90 14.07 11.18 1.87
C THR A 90 15.23 10.33 2.36
N PRO A 91 16.37 10.32 1.63
CA PRO A 91 17.55 9.56 2.08
C PRO A 91 18.09 10.08 3.40
N ASP A 92 18.61 9.16 4.23
CA ASP A 92 19.32 9.55 5.46
C ASP A 92 20.61 10.30 5.12
N ASP A 93 21.26 9.93 4.02
CA ASP A 93 22.40 10.65 3.48
C ASP A 93 21.91 11.94 2.80
N LYS A 94 22.16 13.07 3.42
CA LYS A 94 21.70 14.38 2.94
C LYS A 94 22.33 14.81 1.61
N SER A 95 23.38 14.14 1.15
CA SER A 95 23.96 14.41 -0.18
C SER A 95 23.15 13.79 -1.31
N GLN A 96 22.25 12.85 -1.00
CA GLN A 96 21.38 12.19 -1.97
C GLN A 96 20.08 12.96 -2.19
N PRO A 97 19.55 12.98 -3.42
CA PRO A 97 18.32 13.72 -3.71
C PRO A 97 17.07 13.04 -3.13
N VAL A 98 16.09 13.88 -2.77
CA VAL A 98 14.75 13.39 -2.41
C VAL A 98 14.05 12.93 -3.69
N ALA A 99 13.46 11.73 -3.64
CA ALA A 99 12.68 11.16 -4.75
C ALA A 99 11.19 11.19 -4.40
N ARG A 100 10.35 11.42 -5.41
CA ARG A 100 8.88 11.45 -5.25
C ARG A 100 8.19 10.65 -6.34
N PRO A 101 8.41 9.31 -6.39
CA PRO A 101 7.73 8.49 -7.38
C PRO A 101 6.23 8.44 -7.14
N THR A 102 5.47 8.35 -8.22
CA THR A 102 4.04 8.06 -8.16
C THR A 102 3.82 6.56 -8.09
N MET A 103 2.68 6.14 -7.55
CA MET A 103 2.38 4.73 -7.35
C MET A 103 0.89 4.45 -7.44
N THR A 104 0.57 3.22 -7.76
CA THR A 104 -0.79 2.69 -7.73
C THR A 104 -0.78 1.37 -6.96
N HIS A 105 -1.68 1.23 -6.01
CA HIS A 105 -1.84 0.04 -5.19
C HIS A 105 -3.24 -0.50 -5.30
N PHE A 106 -3.35 -1.83 -5.38
CA PHE A 106 -4.60 -2.57 -5.51
C PHE A 106 -4.76 -3.45 -4.27
N PHE A 107 -5.89 -3.27 -3.58
CA PHE A 107 -6.23 -4.06 -2.39
C PHE A 107 -7.49 -4.86 -2.69
N TYR A 108 -7.35 -6.18 -2.78
CA TYR A 108 -8.48 -7.09 -2.99
C TYR A 108 -8.96 -7.59 -1.64
N LEU A 109 -10.24 -7.39 -1.35
CA LEU A 109 -10.83 -7.87 -0.10
C LEU A 109 -11.01 -9.38 -0.15
N ASP A 110 -10.87 -10.02 1.02
CA ASP A 110 -11.08 -11.45 1.16
C ASP A 110 -12.55 -11.81 0.98
N LYS A 111 -12.82 -12.88 0.22
CA LYS A 111 -14.20 -13.29 -0.06
C LYS A 111 -14.91 -13.83 1.18
N ALA A 112 -14.18 -14.50 2.05
CA ALA A 112 -14.75 -15.06 3.28
C ALA A 112 -14.87 -14.01 4.38
N ASP A 113 -13.96 -13.04 4.43
CA ASP A 113 -13.97 -11.94 5.39
C ASP A 113 -13.73 -10.60 4.67
N PRO A 114 -14.79 -9.96 4.15
CA PRO A 114 -14.64 -8.72 3.39
C PRO A 114 -14.16 -7.51 4.20
N THR A 115 -13.93 -7.67 5.50
CA THR A 115 -13.31 -6.64 6.33
C THR A 115 -11.77 -6.68 6.24
N LYS A 116 -11.23 -7.67 5.54
CA LYS A 116 -9.78 -7.90 5.42
C LYS A 116 -9.34 -7.90 3.97
N VAL A 117 -8.07 -7.57 3.77
CA VAL A 117 -7.40 -7.62 2.47
C VAL A 117 -6.73 -8.98 2.32
N SER A 118 -7.02 -9.68 1.23
CA SER A 118 -6.39 -10.97 0.92
C SER A 118 -5.25 -10.86 -0.10
N HIS A 119 -5.29 -9.85 -0.96
CA HIS A 119 -4.24 -9.64 -1.97
C HIS A 119 -3.93 -8.15 -2.07
N TRP A 120 -2.64 -7.84 -2.09
CA TRP A 120 -2.14 -6.47 -2.24
C TRP A 120 -1.09 -6.44 -3.34
N TYR A 121 -1.35 -5.68 -4.39
CA TYR A 121 -0.43 -5.48 -5.50
C TYR A 121 -0.13 -4.01 -5.65
N GLY A 122 1.11 -3.68 -5.97
CA GLY A 122 1.51 -2.29 -6.16
C GLY A 122 2.52 -2.14 -7.26
N ALA A 123 2.51 -0.97 -7.89
CA ALA A 123 3.46 -0.59 -8.91
C ALA A 123 3.89 0.86 -8.72
N VAL A 124 5.16 1.12 -8.96
CA VAL A 124 5.73 2.47 -9.03
C VAL A 124 5.86 2.84 -10.50
N GLY A 125 5.49 4.06 -10.83
CA GLY A 125 5.60 4.52 -12.21
C GLY A 125 4.72 5.74 -12.48
N PRO A 126 4.77 6.25 -13.71
CA PRO A 126 4.01 7.44 -14.05
C PRO A 126 2.51 7.21 -13.84
N VAL A 127 1.86 8.15 -13.16
CA VAL A 127 0.43 8.13 -12.91
C VAL A 127 -0.14 9.49 -13.33
N ALA A 128 -1.17 9.48 -14.15
CA ALA A 128 -1.92 10.69 -14.46
C ALA A 128 -3.07 10.80 -13.44
N PHE A 129 -3.04 11.83 -12.62
CA PHE A 129 -4.12 12.08 -11.67
C PHE A 129 -5.22 12.89 -12.36
N GLY A 130 -6.44 12.44 -12.18
CA GLY A 130 -7.60 13.06 -12.81
C GLY A 130 -8.51 13.83 -11.88
#